data_c418ad884d3bd7bc50aeb245ee898b4b
#
_entry.id   c418ad884d3bd7bc50aeb245ee898b4b
#
_cell.length_a   1.000
_cell.length_b   1.000
_cell.length_c   1.000
_cell.angle_alpha   90.00
_cell.angle_beta   90.00
_cell.angle_gamma   90.00
#
_symmetry.space_group_name_H-M   'P 1'
#
loop_
_entity.id
_entity.type
_entity.pdbx_description
1 polymer ?
#
loop_
_entity_poly.entity_id
_entity_poly.type
_entity_poly.pdbx_seq_one_letter_code
_entity_poly.pdbx_strand_id
1 'polypeptide(L)'
;TSVLMGVIDGKAGAPGLRLPSGRVIHGRPQDGSTEAETADRGEILSPGAPGVALVPPDAVALYREAPEGSPRNVLTGRVTGLERSGALVSVRLELEKGQRLSAAVTAGAVAELGIAEGRQVCCVIKAVQVRVVARRA
;
A
#
# COMPACT_ATOMS: atom_id res chain seq x y z
N THR A 1 6.59 -3.85 7.27
CA THR A 1 6.34 -3.40 5.90
C THR A 1 5.61 -4.47 5.11
N SER A 2 4.52 -4.08 4.49
CA SER A 2 3.76 -4.99 3.65
C SER A 2 4.31 -4.97 2.23
N VAL A 3 4.22 -6.11 1.55
CA VAL A 3 4.66 -6.26 0.17
C VAL A 3 3.44 -6.60 -0.67
N LEU A 4 3.05 -5.70 -1.56
CA LEU A 4 1.96 -5.93 -2.50
C LEU A 4 2.57 -6.26 -3.86
N MET A 5 2.06 -7.29 -4.50
CA MET A 5 2.60 -7.78 -5.77
C MET A 5 1.70 -7.38 -6.92
N GLY A 6 2.30 -7.07 -8.05
CA GLY A 6 1.55 -6.67 -9.22
C GLY A 6 2.45 -6.42 -10.42
N VAL A 7 1.98 -5.57 -11.30
CA VAL A 7 2.62 -5.22 -12.56
C VAL A 7 2.88 -3.72 -12.57
N ILE A 8 4.09 -3.34 -12.97
CA ILE A 8 4.49 -1.93 -13.05
C ILE A 8 3.57 -1.21 -14.04
N ASP A 9 3.05 -0.06 -13.62
CA ASP A 9 2.22 0.82 -14.41
C ASP A 9 2.73 2.26 -14.21
N GLY A 10 2.60 3.09 -15.21
CA GLY A 10 3.06 4.47 -15.13
C GLY A 10 4.52 4.65 -15.51
N LYS A 11 5.03 5.86 -15.26
CA LYS A 11 6.38 6.26 -15.64
C LYS A 11 7.38 6.01 -14.51
N ALA A 12 8.65 5.85 -14.86
CA ALA A 12 9.70 5.56 -13.89
C ALA A 12 9.78 6.57 -12.73
N GLY A 13 9.57 7.86 -12.99
CA GLY A 13 9.60 8.91 -11.96
C GLY A 13 8.33 9.01 -11.13
N ALA A 14 7.23 8.45 -11.63
CA ALA A 14 5.93 8.45 -10.95
C ALA A 14 5.28 7.08 -11.13
N PRO A 15 5.88 6.02 -10.58
CA PRO A 15 5.44 4.66 -10.86
C PRO A 15 4.13 4.35 -10.16
N GLY A 16 3.37 3.45 -10.78
CA GLY A 16 2.24 2.79 -10.18
C GLY A 16 2.46 1.29 -10.20
N LEU A 17 1.70 0.60 -9.39
CA LEU A 17 1.65 -0.86 -9.38
C LEU A 17 0.21 -1.27 -9.56
N ARG A 18 -0.07 -1.99 -10.63
CA ARG A 18 -1.40 -2.55 -10.85
C ARG A 18 -1.49 -3.88 -10.15
N LEU A 19 -2.39 -3.96 -9.18
CA LEU A 19 -2.64 -5.17 -8.43
C LEU A 19 -3.50 -6.14 -9.26
N PRO A 20 -3.51 -7.45 -8.91
CA PRO A 20 -4.37 -8.41 -9.59
C PRO A 20 -5.85 -8.05 -9.61
N SER A 21 -6.31 -7.25 -8.65
CA SER A 21 -7.68 -6.74 -8.60
C SER A 21 -7.99 -5.71 -9.70
N GLY A 22 -6.98 -5.17 -10.35
CA GLY A 22 -7.10 -4.08 -11.30
C GLY A 22 -6.87 -2.70 -10.68
N ARG A 23 -6.83 -2.60 -9.37
CA ARG A 23 -6.52 -1.34 -8.68
C ARG A 23 -5.06 -0.98 -8.88
N VAL A 24 -4.79 0.31 -9.03
CA VAL A 24 -3.42 0.80 -9.18
C VAL A 24 -3.02 1.55 -7.92
N ILE A 25 -1.87 1.19 -7.36
CA ILE A 25 -1.27 1.90 -6.24
C ILE A 25 -0.15 2.77 -6.78
N HIS A 26 -0.16 4.03 -6.42
CA HIS A 26 0.88 4.98 -6.79
C HIS A 26 1.92 5.07 -5.69
N GLY A 27 3.16 5.22 -6.08
CA GLY A 27 4.27 5.35 -5.16
C GLY A 27 5.41 6.09 -5.81
N ARG A 28 6.60 5.87 -5.28
CA ARG A 28 7.84 6.46 -5.80
C ARG A 28 8.86 5.36 -6.04
N PRO A 29 9.87 5.61 -6.88
CA PRO A 29 10.96 4.66 -7.05
C PRO A 29 11.67 4.45 -5.71
N GLN A 30 12.24 3.28 -5.53
CA GLN A 30 13.07 3.01 -4.37
C GLN A 30 14.21 4.04 -4.33
N ASP A 31 14.60 4.47 -3.13
CA ASP A 31 15.68 5.44 -2.89
C ASP A 31 15.40 6.86 -3.36
N GLY A 32 14.22 7.15 -3.92
CA GLY A 32 13.95 8.46 -4.52
C GLY A 32 14.84 8.75 -5.72
N SER A 33 15.37 7.71 -6.36
CA SER A 33 16.29 7.83 -7.49
C SER A 33 15.62 8.48 -8.69
N THR A 34 16.44 9.21 -9.48
CA THR A 34 15.99 9.72 -10.77
C THR A 34 15.92 8.56 -11.76
N GLU A 35 15.25 8.80 -12.88
CA GLU A 35 15.17 7.84 -13.96
C GLU A 35 16.57 7.41 -14.45
N ALA A 36 17.50 8.36 -14.56
CA ALA A 36 18.86 8.07 -14.99
C ALA A 36 19.59 7.18 -13.97
N GLU A 37 19.46 7.49 -12.68
CA GLU A 37 20.08 6.69 -11.63
C GLU A 37 19.50 5.27 -11.59
N THR A 38 18.20 5.16 -11.77
CA THR A 38 17.54 3.85 -11.82
C THR A 38 18.04 3.02 -13.00
N ALA A 39 18.19 3.66 -14.16
CA ALA A 39 18.70 2.98 -15.35
C ALA A 39 20.15 2.50 -15.16
N ASP A 40 20.99 3.31 -14.54
CA ASP A 40 22.40 2.97 -14.28
C ASP A 40 22.53 1.75 -13.35
N ARG A 41 21.58 1.57 -12.46
CA ARG A 41 21.56 0.43 -11.55
C ARG A 41 20.91 -0.81 -12.14
N GLY A 42 20.37 -0.71 -13.34
CA GLY A 42 19.64 -1.79 -13.97
C GLY A 42 18.26 -2.02 -13.34
N GLU A 43 17.82 -1.11 -12.49
CA GLU A 43 16.49 -1.17 -11.84
C GLU A 43 15.50 -0.33 -12.62
N ILE A 44 15.16 -0.79 -13.81
CA ILE A 44 14.23 -0.06 -14.67
C ILE A 44 12.81 -0.46 -14.32
N LEU A 45 11.99 0.54 -13.99
CA LEU A 45 10.56 0.34 -13.76
C LEU A 45 9.83 0.40 -15.08
N SER A 46 9.85 -0.72 -15.79
CA SER A 46 9.23 -0.81 -17.11
C SER A 46 7.76 -1.18 -16.99
N PRO A 47 6.86 -0.40 -17.61
CA PRO A 47 5.45 -0.76 -17.63
C PRO A 47 5.24 -2.19 -18.18
N GLY A 48 4.40 -2.96 -17.51
CA GLY A 48 4.14 -4.35 -17.86
C GLY A 48 5.06 -5.36 -17.19
N ALA A 49 6.16 -4.91 -16.58
CA ALA A 49 7.07 -5.82 -15.86
C ALA A 49 6.53 -6.15 -14.46
N PRO A 50 6.88 -7.32 -13.91
CA PRO A 50 6.52 -7.64 -12.54
C PRO A 50 7.12 -6.64 -11.56
N GLY A 51 6.36 -6.27 -10.54
CA GLY A 51 6.83 -5.35 -9.52
C GLY A 51 6.19 -5.61 -8.16
N VAL A 52 6.69 -4.89 -7.18
CA VAL A 52 6.14 -4.91 -5.83
C VAL A 52 6.01 -3.48 -5.31
N ALA A 53 5.04 -3.28 -4.42
CA ALA A 53 4.92 -2.05 -3.66
C ALA A 53 5.27 -2.38 -2.21
N LEU A 54 6.20 -1.62 -1.64
CA LEU A 54 6.57 -1.74 -0.23
C LEU A 54 5.83 -0.68 0.54
N VAL A 55 4.97 -1.12 1.46
CA VAL A 55 4.06 -0.24 2.20
C VAL A 55 4.34 -0.34 3.69
N PRO A 56 4.94 0.71 4.28
CA PRO A 56 5.12 0.74 5.74
C PRO A 56 3.75 0.83 6.42
N PRO A 57 3.58 0.24 7.60
CA PRO A 57 2.28 0.24 8.28
C PRO A 57 1.78 1.63 8.66
N ASP A 58 2.67 2.58 8.92
CA ASP A 58 2.30 3.96 9.24
C ASP A 58 1.89 4.78 8.01
N ALA A 59 2.06 4.23 6.82
CA ALA A 59 1.59 4.87 5.59
C ALA A 59 0.10 4.62 5.35
N VAL A 60 -0.52 3.74 6.12
CA VAL A 60 -1.91 3.29 5.90
C VAL A 60 -2.84 3.94 6.92
N ALA A 61 -3.82 4.67 6.43
CA ALA A 61 -4.90 5.23 7.25
C ALA A 61 -6.18 4.44 6.97
N LEU A 62 -6.96 4.21 8.01
CA LEU A 62 -8.20 3.44 7.92
C LEU A 62 -9.41 4.34 8.09
N TYR A 63 -10.44 4.10 7.29
CA TYR A 63 -11.70 4.82 7.31
C TYR A 63 -12.85 3.82 7.17
N ARG A 64 -14.03 4.18 7.66
CA ARG A 64 -15.23 3.35 7.43
C ARG A 64 -15.65 3.40 5.97
N GLU A 65 -15.56 4.59 5.39
CA GLU A 65 -15.91 4.84 4.00
C GLU A 65 -14.81 5.65 3.35
N ALA A 66 -14.76 5.66 2.04
CA ALA A 66 -13.77 6.44 1.31
C ALA A 66 -13.91 7.92 1.68
N PRO A 67 -12.80 8.58 2.08
CA PRO A 67 -12.85 10.00 2.43
C PRO A 67 -13.16 10.86 1.22
N GLU A 68 -13.72 12.04 1.47
CA GLU A 68 -13.95 13.03 0.44
C GLU A 68 -12.62 13.50 -0.14
N GLY A 69 -12.66 13.95 -1.38
CA GLY A 69 -11.47 14.37 -2.11
C GLY A 69 -11.03 13.31 -3.11
N SER A 70 -9.78 13.35 -3.48
CA SER A 70 -9.24 12.44 -4.49
C SER A 70 -7.95 11.78 -4.01
N PRO A 71 -8.00 10.99 -2.94
CA PRO A 71 -6.82 10.24 -2.54
C PRO A 71 -6.48 9.24 -3.66
N ARG A 72 -5.19 9.13 -3.99
CA ARG A 72 -4.74 8.30 -5.10
C ARG A 72 -4.77 6.81 -4.79
N ASN A 73 -4.48 6.44 -3.55
CA ASN A 73 -4.37 5.04 -3.15
C ASN A 73 -5.47 4.69 -2.17
N VAL A 74 -6.58 4.19 -2.69
CA VAL A 74 -7.73 3.78 -1.89
C VAL A 74 -8.04 2.33 -2.19
N LEU A 75 -7.98 1.50 -1.17
CA LEU A 75 -8.27 0.07 -1.27
C LEU A 75 -9.30 -0.32 -0.23
N THR A 76 -10.04 -1.38 -0.53
CA THR A 76 -10.90 -2.00 0.46
C THR A 76 -10.20 -3.21 1.07
N GLY A 77 -10.17 -3.29 2.39
CA GLY A 77 -9.59 -4.41 3.10
C GLY A 77 -10.55 -4.98 4.13
N ARG A 78 -10.37 -6.25 4.45
CA ARG A 78 -11.11 -6.91 5.51
C ARG A 78 -10.15 -7.17 6.66
N VAL A 79 -10.56 -6.78 7.86
CA VAL A 79 -9.74 -6.96 9.06
C VAL A 79 -9.66 -8.45 9.41
N THR A 80 -8.44 -8.97 9.47
CA THR A 80 -8.21 -10.38 9.83
C THR A 80 -7.59 -10.53 11.21
N GLY A 81 -7.09 -9.47 11.81
CA GLY A 81 -6.54 -9.53 13.14
C GLY A 81 -6.12 -8.17 13.65
N LEU A 82 -6.01 -8.07 14.95
CA LEU A 82 -5.56 -6.87 15.64
C LEU A 82 -4.59 -7.28 16.72
N GLU A 83 -3.49 -6.54 16.84
CA GLU A 83 -2.50 -6.78 17.87
C GLU A 83 -2.11 -5.45 18.51
N ARG A 84 -2.38 -5.32 19.80
CA ARG A 84 -2.06 -4.09 20.51
C ARG A 84 -0.62 -4.09 21.02
N SER A 85 0.05 -2.96 20.83
CA SER A 85 1.38 -2.72 21.37
C SER A 85 1.41 -1.29 21.90
N GLY A 86 1.21 -1.15 23.21
CA GLY A 86 1.12 0.16 23.86
C GLY A 86 -0.09 0.95 23.35
N ALA A 87 0.16 2.17 22.88
CA ALA A 87 -0.88 3.05 22.35
C ALA A 87 -1.26 2.74 20.91
N LEU A 88 -0.50 1.87 20.24
CA LEU A 88 -0.72 1.53 18.84
C LEU A 88 -1.32 0.14 18.70
N VAL A 89 -2.06 -0.04 17.62
CA VAL A 89 -2.64 -1.32 17.26
C VAL A 89 -2.19 -1.63 15.84
N SER A 90 -1.63 -2.82 15.66
CA SER A 90 -1.34 -3.33 14.32
C SER A 90 -2.60 -4.02 13.81
N VAL A 91 -3.15 -3.52 12.73
CA VAL A 91 -4.34 -4.08 12.09
C VAL A 91 -3.92 -4.84 10.86
N ARG A 92 -4.20 -6.14 10.85
CA ARG A 92 -3.93 -6.97 9.68
C ARG A 92 -5.15 -6.98 8.79
N LEU A 93 -4.92 -6.77 7.50
CA LEU A 93 -5.96 -6.62 6.49
C LEU A 93 -5.72 -7.59 5.34
N GLU A 94 -6.80 -8.16 4.85
CA GLU A 94 -6.78 -8.94 3.62
C GLU A 94 -7.42 -8.12 2.51
N LEU A 95 -6.67 -7.95 1.44
CA LEU A 95 -7.13 -7.26 0.24
C LEU A 95 -7.67 -8.28 -0.76
N GLU A 96 -8.22 -7.80 -1.86
CA GLU A 96 -8.67 -8.68 -2.93
C GLU A 96 -7.52 -9.54 -3.46
N LYS A 97 -7.83 -10.74 -3.94
CA LYS A 97 -6.87 -11.69 -4.50
C LYS A 97 -5.82 -12.16 -3.50
N GLY A 98 -6.19 -12.20 -2.21
CA GLY A 98 -5.34 -12.77 -1.18
C GLY A 98 -4.15 -11.94 -0.75
N GLN A 99 -4.03 -10.71 -1.20
CA GLN A 99 -2.94 -9.85 -0.77
C GLN A 99 -3.18 -9.33 0.63
N ARG A 100 -2.11 -9.07 1.36
CA ARG A 100 -2.16 -8.67 2.76
C ARG A 100 -1.50 -7.32 2.99
N LEU A 101 -2.08 -6.57 3.92
CA LEU A 101 -1.62 -5.24 4.29
C LEU A 101 -1.70 -5.10 5.80
N SER A 102 -0.75 -4.40 6.39
CA SER A 102 -0.80 -4.06 7.81
C SER A 102 -0.84 -2.55 7.98
N ALA A 103 -1.66 -2.10 8.92
CA ALA A 103 -1.77 -0.69 9.27
C ALA A 103 -1.43 -0.52 10.75
N ALA A 104 -0.71 0.56 11.08
CA ALA A 104 -0.46 0.94 12.46
C ALA A 104 -1.37 2.13 12.78
N VAL A 105 -2.30 1.92 13.69
CA VAL A 105 -3.27 2.95 14.09
C VAL A 105 -3.31 3.08 15.60
N THR A 106 -3.90 4.17 16.09
CA THR A 106 -4.03 4.34 17.53
C THR A 106 -5.17 3.47 18.09
N ALA A 107 -5.07 3.10 19.35
CA ALA A 107 -6.15 2.37 20.02
C ALA A 107 -7.45 3.19 20.02
N GLY A 108 -7.34 4.52 20.13
CA GLY A 108 -8.50 5.39 20.04
C GLY A 108 -9.18 5.33 18.67
N ALA A 109 -8.42 5.28 17.60
CA ALA A 109 -8.98 5.16 16.25
C ALA A 109 -9.71 3.83 16.06
N VAL A 110 -9.16 2.75 16.61
CA VAL A 110 -9.81 1.44 16.56
C VAL A 110 -11.20 1.48 17.20
N ALA A 111 -11.28 2.09 18.39
CA ALA A 111 -12.55 2.20 19.10
C ALA A 111 -13.53 3.12 18.36
N GLU A 112 -13.04 4.28 17.91
CA GLU A 112 -13.86 5.30 17.24
C GLU A 112 -14.44 4.80 15.92
N LEU A 113 -13.62 4.08 15.14
CA LEU A 113 -14.04 3.53 13.85
C LEU A 113 -14.73 2.18 13.95
N GLY A 114 -14.77 1.58 15.12
CA GLY A 114 -15.35 0.26 15.30
C GLY A 114 -14.60 -0.82 14.54
N ILE A 115 -13.30 -0.72 14.48
CA ILE A 115 -12.46 -1.70 13.76
C ILE A 115 -12.47 -3.01 14.53
N ALA A 116 -12.90 -4.06 13.86
CA ALA A 116 -13.01 -5.38 14.46
C ALA A 116 -12.77 -6.45 13.39
N GLU A 117 -12.31 -7.60 13.82
CA GLU A 117 -12.08 -8.73 12.95
C GLU A 117 -13.34 -9.05 12.14
N GLY A 118 -13.15 -9.26 10.84
CA GLY A 118 -14.24 -9.54 9.91
C GLY A 118 -14.86 -8.33 9.23
N ARG A 119 -14.61 -7.13 9.76
CA ARG A 119 -15.17 -5.91 9.16
C ARG A 119 -14.37 -5.44 7.97
N GLN A 120 -15.09 -4.84 7.02
CA GLN A 120 -14.46 -4.17 5.89
C GLN A 120 -14.15 -2.73 6.27
N VAL A 121 -13.01 -2.24 5.81
CA VAL A 121 -12.57 -0.86 6.02
C VAL A 121 -11.98 -0.32 4.72
N CYS A 122 -11.98 0.99 4.61
CA CYS A 122 -11.31 1.67 3.52
C CYS A 122 -9.88 1.98 3.94
N CYS A 123 -8.91 1.55 3.13
CA CYS A 123 -7.49 1.76 3.39
C CYS A 123 -7.00 2.85 2.45
N VAL A 124 -6.49 3.94 3.01
CA VAL A 124 -5.89 5.04 2.25
C VAL A 124 -4.39 5.00 2.50
N ILE A 125 -3.61 4.87 1.45
CA ILE A 125 -2.16 4.70 1.56
C ILE A 125 -1.47 5.94 0.99
N LYS A 126 -0.57 6.53 1.77
CA LYS A 126 0.18 7.71 1.35
C LYS A 126 1.19 7.36 0.26
N ALA A 127 0.98 7.84 -0.94
CA ALA A 127 1.82 7.53 -2.09
C ALA A 127 3.30 7.88 -1.86
N VAL A 128 3.57 8.98 -1.15
CA VAL A 128 4.96 9.40 -0.89
C VAL A 128 5.72 8.44 0.00
N GLN A 129 5.02 7.54 0.70
CA GLN A 129 5.65 6.55 1.57
C GLN A 129 5.68 5.16 0.95
N VAL A 130 5.07 4.99 -0.22
CA VAL A 130 5.08 3.72 -0.95
C VAL A 130 6.27 3.70 -1.89
N ARG A 131 7.02 2.61 -1.88
CA ARG A 131 8.12 2.41 -2.83
C ARG A 131 7.74 1.32 -3.80
N VAL A 132 7.85 1.63 -5.08
CA VAL A 132 7.58 0.69 -6.15
C VAL A 132 8.92 0.19 -6.68
N VAL A 133 9.07 -1.12 -6.69
CA VAL A 133 10.34 -1.78 -7.02
C VAL A 133 10.09 -2.84 -8.08
N ALA A 134 11.00 -2.95 -9.04
CA ALA A 134 10.94 -4.03 -10.00
C ALA A 134 11.17 -5.36 -9.29
N ARG A 135 10.37 -6.36 -9.63
CA ARG A 135 10.52 -7.69 -9.09
C ARG A 135 11.33 -8.53 -10.07
N ARG A 136 12.42 -9.11 -9.60
CA ARG A 136 13.20 -10.03 -10.41
C ARG A 136 12.53 -11.39 -10.41
N ALA A 137 12.46 -11.96 -11.58
CA ALA A 137 11.94 -13.31 -11.75
C ALA A 137 12.92 -14.34 -11.16
#